data_efc843a9bfeeb350beee0d8899294d75
#
_entry.id   efc843a9bfeeb350beee0d8899294d75
#
_cell.length_a   1.000
_cell.length_b   1.000
_cell.length_c   1.000
_cell.angle_alpha   90.00
_cell.angle_beta   90.00
_cell.angle_gamma   90.00
#
_symmetry.space_group_name_H-M   'P 1'
#
loop_
_entity.id
_entity.type
_entity.pdbx_description
1 polymer ?
#
loop_
_entity_poly.entity_id
_entity_poly.type
_entity_poly.pdbx_seq_one_letter_code
_entity_poly.pdbx_strand_id
1 'polypeptide(L)'
;MTDKPADILTMLPARLKEARRGQGLSLDAVAKLSGVSRSMVSQIERGESSPTIATLWNLTRALQVDFAGLLDGAPAGDQIETLRAAQVPTIENLGAGCRIRILSPPEEAGKHEVYELLIDAHGYLDSAPHRRGACEHLTVIDGALDLTSGEATSHLGAGDTARYAADVSHCIAAGASPVRAFLVVQDA
;
A
#
# COMPACT_ATOMS: atom_id res chain seq x y z
N MET A 1 22.94 -13.89 -1.52
CA MET A 1 23.49 -13.93 -2.90
C MET A 1 22.98 -12.67 -3.57
N THR A 2 23.86 -11.72 -3.83
CA THR A 2 23.50 -10.43 -4.46
C THR A 2 23.34 -10.68 -5.96
N ASP A 3 22.10 -10.60 -6.47
CA ASP A 3 21.82 -10.62 -7.90
C ASP A 3 22.55 -9.46 -8.58
N LYS A 4 23.29 -9.78 -9.63
CA LYS A 4 24.09 -8.81 -10.39
C LYS A 4 23.18 -7.88 -11.21
N PRO A 5 23.48 -6.56 -11.29
CA PRO A 5 22.72 -5.61 -12.12
C PRO A 5 22.57 -6.01 -13.60
N ALA A 6 23.38 -6.94 -14.10
CA ALA A 6 23.33 -7.42 -15.48
C ALA A 6 22.09 -8.29 -15.80
N ASP A 7 21.51 -8.96 -14.81
CA ASP A 7 20.34 -9.85 -15.03
C ASP A 7 19.02 -9.05 -15.16
N ILE A 8 18.92 -7.91 -14.49
CA ILE A 8 17.71 -7.08 -14.50
C ILE A 8 17.43 -6.51 -15.91
N LEU A 9 18.46 -5.99 -16.59
CA LEU A 9 18.29 -5.41 -17.92
C LEU A 9 17.98 -6.46 -19.01
N THR A 10 18.38 -7.70 -18.81
CA THR A 10 18.08 -8.80 -19.75
C THR A 10 16.64 -9.28 -19.64
N MET A 11 16.00 -9.15 -18.48
CA MET A 11 14.61 -9.58 -18.26
C MET A 11 13.58 -8.48 -18.56
N LEU A 12 13.96 -7.22 -18.48
CA LEU A 12 13.09 -6.06 -18.68
C LEU A 12 12.24 -6.10 -19.97
N PRO A 13 12.79 -6.48 -21.14
CA PRO A 13 12.04 -6.59 -22.39
C PRO A 13 10.87 -7.57 -22.31
N ALA A 14 11.12 -8.74 -21.73
CA ALA A 14 10.12 -9.79 -21.59
C ALA A 14 8.98 -9.35 -20.65
N ARG A 15 9.32 -8.70 -19.56
CA ARG A 15 8.35 -8.21 -18.55
C ARG A 15 7.46 -7.10 -19.08
N LEU A 16 8.03 -6.11 -19.78
CA LEU A 16 7.24 -5.07 -20.43
C LEU A 16 6.23 -5.67 -21.41
N LYS A 17 6.66 -6.64 -22.20
CA LYS A 17 5.79 -7.36 -23.15
C LYS A 17 4.70 -8.15 -22.44
N GLU A 18 5.01 -8.80 -21.34
CA GLU A 18 4.06 -9.55 -20.51
C GLU A 18 3.03 -8.62 -19.88
N ALA A 19 3.47 -7.53 -19.22
CA ALA A 19 2.59 -6.52 -18.66
C ALA A 19 1.63 -5.94 -19.70
N ARG A 20 2.13 -5.59 -20.88
CA ARG A 20 1.27 -5.11 -21.98
C ARG A 20 0.23 -6.16 -22.40
N ARG A 21 0.63 -7.41 -22.55
CA ARG A 21 -0.28 -8.49 -22.95
C ARG A 21 -1.30 -8.83 -21.87
N GLY A 22 -0.89 -8.84 -20.61
CA GLY A 22 -1.78 -9.07 -19.47
C GLY A 22 -2.92 -8.04 -19.41
N GLN A 23 -2.65 -6.82 -19.87
CA GLN A 23 -3.68 -5.76 -19.98
C GLN A 23 -4.42 -5.74 -21.33
N GLY A 24 -4.13 -6.68 -22.23
CA GLY A 24 -4.76 -6.74 -23.55
C GLY A 24 -4.39 -5.56 -24.47
N LEU A 25 -3.30 -4.81 -24.17
CA LEU A 25 -2.92 -3.63 -24.92
C LEU A 25 -2.10 -3.97 -26.18
N SER A 26 -2.39 -3.26 -27.28
CA SER A 26 -1.57 -3.29 -28.49
C SER A 26 -0.33 -2.39 -28.33
N LEU A 27 0.70 -2.58 -29.19
CA LEU A 27 1.87 -1.68 -29.21
C LEU A 27 1.45 -0.22 -29.51
N ASP A 28 0.44 -0.02 -30.35
CA ASP A 28 -0.09 1.30 -30.67
C ASP A 28 -0.79 1.95 -29.47
N ALA A 29 -1.53 1.15 -28.69
CA ALA A 29 -2.19 1.63 -27.47
C ALA A 29 -1.16 2.09 -26.43
N VAL A 30 -0.11 1.28 -26.18
CA VAL A 30 0.97 1.65 -25.27
C VAL A 30 1.72 2.88 -25.75
N ALA A 31 2.02 2.98 -27.06
CA ALA A 31 2.67 4.15 -27.64
C ALA A 31 1.85 5.43 -27.37
N LYS A 32 0.53 5.36 -27.58
CA LYS A 32 -0.40 6.49 -27.34
C LYS A 32 -0.45 6.88 -25.87
N LEU A 33 -0.52 5.90 -24.97
CA LEU A 33 -0.60 6.14 -23.51
C LEU A 33 0.70 6.65 -22.91
N SER A 34 1.84 6.13 -23.39
CA SER A 34 3.16 6.45 -22.83
C SER A 34 3.84 7.67 -23.48
N GLY A 35 3.38 8.09 -24.66
CA GLY A 35 4.07 9.08 -25.47
C GLY A 35 5.40 8.56 -26.10
N VAL A 36 5.67 7.26 -26.01
CA VAL A 36 6.83 6.59 -26.62
C VAL A 36 6.42 6.06 -27.99
N SER A 37 7.23 6.26 -29.03
CA SER A 37 6.86 5.80 -30.36
C SER A 37 6.66 4.27 -30.41
N ARG A 38 5.71 3.81 -31.23
CA ARG A 38 5.43 2.38 -31.43
C ARG A 38 6.68 1.55 -31.79
N SER A 39 7.53 2.11 -32.65
CA SER A 39 8.80 1.46 -33.02
C SER A 39 9.73 1.29 -31.83
N MET A 40 9.84 2.31 -30.97
CA MET A 40 10.66 2.26 -29.76
C MET A 40 10.11 1.24 -28.75
N VAL A 41 8.80 1.22 -28.51
CA VAL A 41 8.16 0.20 -27.64
C VAL A 41 8.47 -1.20 -28.15
N SER A 42 8.32 -1.42 -29.46
CA SER A 42 8.63 -2.71 -30.08
C SER A 42 10.09 -3.12 -29.97
N GLN A 43 11.03 -2.18 -30.17
CA GLN A 43 12.47 -2.45 -30.03
C GLN A 43 12.85 -2.78 -28.58
N ILE A 44 12.28 -2.06 -27.62
CA ILE A 44 12.49 -2.34 -26.19
C ILE A 44 11.98 -3.74 -25.83
N GLU A 45 10.76 -4.11 -26.25
CA GLU A 45 10.19 -5.44 -25.99
C GLU A 45 10.95 -6.61 -26.65
N ARG A 46 11.76 -6.33 -27.68
CA ARG A 46 12.64 -7.32 -28.30
C ARG A 46 14.06 -7.31 -27.74
N GLY A 47 14.36 -6.38 -26.81
CA GLY A 47 15.72 -6.23 -26.28
C GLY A 47 16.71 -5.58 -27.26
N GLU A 48 16.21 -4.98 -28.34
CA GLU A 48 17.04 -4.34 -29.39
C GLU A 48 17.42 -2.90 -29.01
N SER A 49 16.80 -2.32 -28.00
CA SER A 49 17.07 -0.98 -27.50
C SER A 49 16.90 -0.94 -25.98
N SER A 50 17.82 -0.27 -25.29
CA SER A 50 17.73 -0.02 -23.85
C SER A 50 16.97 1.30 -23.63
N PRO A 51 15.86 1.29 -22.87
CA PRO A 51 15.12 2.51 -22.56
C PRO A 51 15.92 3.40 -21.61
N THR A 52 15.76 4.72 -21.74
CA THR A 52 16.18 5.66 -20.71
C THR A 52 15.27 5.52 -19.49
N ILE A 53 15.69 6.02 -18.33
CA ILE A 53 14.86 6.05 -17.11
C ILE A 53 13.54 6.78 -17.37
N ALA A 54 13.57 7.89 -18.10
CA ALA A 54 12.36 8.64 -18.47
C ALA A 54 11.41 7.84 -19.37
N THR A 55 11.96 7.11 -20.36
CA THR A 55 11.18 6.22 -21.22
C THR A 55 10.55 5.09 -20.43
N LEU A 56 11.32 4.49 -19.53
CA LEU A 56 10.84 3.40 -18.67
C LEU A 56 9.74 3.88 -17.73
N TRP A 57 9.89 5.05 -17.11
CA TRP A 57 8.87 5.68 -16.29
C TRP A 57 7.55 5.91 -17.05
N ASN A 58 7.63 6.41 -18.28
CA ASN A 58 6.44 6.61 -19.11
C ASN A 58 5.74 5.29 -19.48
N LEU A 59 6.53 4.24 -19.74
CA LEU A 59 5.99 2.91 -20.04
C LEU A 59 5.33 2.27 -18.81
N THR A 60 5.93 2.35 -17.62
CA THR A 60 5.35 1.81 -16.39
C THR A 60 4.02 2.49 -16.05
N ARG A 61 3.94 3.81 -16.17
CA ARG A 61 2.68 4.54 -16.01
C ARG A 61 1.61 4.13 -17.01
N ALA A 62 1.98 3.98 -18.28
CA ALA A 62 1.05 3.56 -19.33
C ALA A 62 0.54 2.13 -19.14
N LEU A 63 1.39 1.27 -18.60
CA LEU A 63 1.09 -0.14 -18.30
C LEU A 63 0.53 -0.35 -16.89
N GLN A 64 0.40 0.70 -16.08
CA GLN A 64 -0.06 0.62 -14.70
C GLN A 64 0.68 -0.46 -13.87
N VAL A 65 1.98 -0.59 -14.09
CA VAL A 65 2.86 -1.49 -13.36
C VAL A 65 3.82 -0.69 -12.51
N ASP A 66 4.17 -1.24 -11.34
CA ASP A 66 5.18 -0.64 -10.49
C ASP A 66 6.57 -0.74 -11.14
N PHE A 67 7.34 0.34 -11.02
CA PHE A 67 8.71 0.42 -11.53
C PHE A 67 9.63 -0.59 -10.85
N ALA A 68 9.49 -0.78 -9.53
CA ALA A 68 10.27 -1.75 -8.78
C ALA A 68 9.89 -3.19 -9.17
N GLY A 69 8.60 -3.51 -9.30
CA GLY A 69 8.13 -4.82 -9.74
C GLY A 69 8.63 -5.21 -11.13
N LEU A 70 8.82 -4.23 -12.02
CA LEU A 70 9.41 -4.46 -13.34
C LEU A 70 10.91 -4.79 -13.28
N LEU A 71 11.61 -4.31 -12.26
CA LEU A 71 13.04 -4.55 -12.05
C LEU A 71 13.32 -5.79 -11.19
N ASP A 72 12.53 -6.02 -10.15
CA ASP A 72 12.81 -7.05 -9.14
C ASP A 72 12.34 -8.47 -9.50
N GLY A 73 11.58 -8.62 -10.57
CA GLY A 73 11.36 -9.92 -11.17
C GLY A 73 10.38 -10.88 -10.49
N ALA A 74 9.58 -10.39 -9.57
CA ALA A 74 8.45 -11.18 -9.12
C ALA A 74 7.29 -11.04 -10.12
N PRO A 75 6.78 -12.13 -10.71
CA PRO A 75 5.50 -12.08 -11.40
C PRO A 75 4.44 -11.70 -10.35
N ALA A 76 3.65 -10.68 -10.64
CA ALA A 76 2.43 -10.41 -9.90
C ALA A 76 1.45 -11.56 -10.18
N GLY A 77 1.43 -12.55 -9.31
CA GLY A 77 0.53 -13.71 -9.41
C GLY A 77 1.25 -14.99 -9.00
N ASP A 78 0.81 -15.60 -7.91
CA ASP A 78 1.19 -16.87 -7.31
C ASP A 78 2.30 -16.88 -6.25
N GLN A 79 2.83 -15.75 -5.80
CA GLN A 79 3.70 -15.73 -4.63
C GLN A 79 2.96 -15.20 -3.40
N ILE A 80 2.96 -15.99 -2.33
CA ILE A 80 2.54 -15.51 -1.01
C ILE A 80 3.68 -14.64 -0.47
N GLU A 81 3.49 -13.32 -0.48
CA GLU A 81 4.40 -12.42 0.21
C GLU A 81 4.21 -12.57 1.72
N THR A 82 5.29 -12.85 2.44
CA THR A 82 5.23 -13.04 3.88
C THR A 82 6.13 -12.03 4.59
N LEU A 83 5.53 -11.13 5.34
CA LEU A 83 6.22 -10.26 6.27
C LEU A 83 6.28 -10.93 7.65
N ARG A 84 7.46 -11.30 8.10
CA ARG A 84 7.63 -11.95 9.40
C ARG A 84 7.45 -10.94 10.53
N ALA A 85 6.89 -11.38 11.66
CA ALA A 85 6.56 -10.51 12.80
C ALA A 85 7.70 -9.58 13.25
N ALA A 86 8.95 -10.05 13.21
CA ALA A 86 10.14 -9.27 13.55
C ALA A 86 10.55 -8.23 12.48
N GLN A 87 9.98 -8.31 11.29
CA GLN A 87 10.27 -7.42 10.15
C GLN A 87 9.16 -6.38 9.93
N VAL A 88 8.02 -6.52 10.62
CA VAL A 88 6.89 -5.58 10.50
C VAL A 88 7.34 -4.20 10.99
N PRO A 89 7.30 -3.16 10.12
CA PRO A 89 7.62 -1.81 10.53
C PRO A 89 6.71 -1.36 11.66
N THR A 90 7.29 -0.74 12.69
CA THR A 90 6.57 -0.34 13.89
C THR A 90 6.87 1.11 14.22
N ILE A 91 5.82 1.88 14.49
CA ILE A 91 5.91 3.25 14.99
C ILE A 91 5.60 3.20 16.48
N GLU A 92 6.58 3.58 17.31
CA GLU A 92 6.44 3.63 18.75
C GLU A 92 5.97 5.03 19.19
N ASN A 93 5.18 5.08 20.27
CA ASN A 93 4.77 6.32 20.94
C ASN A 93 4.01 7.31 20.03
N LEU A 94 3.15 6.81 19.16
CA LEU A 94 2.20 7.66 18.46
C LEU A 94 1.04 7.99 19.43
N GLY A 95 0.67 9.26 19.59
CA GLY A 95 -0.25 9.66 20.64
C GLY A 95 0.31 9.44 22.05
N ALA A 96 -0.45 8.83 22.93
CA ALA A 96 -0.04 8.45 24.28
C ALA A 96 -0.18 6.93 24.47
N GLY A 97 0.92 6.22 24.67
CA GLY A 97 0.91 4.77 24.89
C GLY A 97 0.35 3.96 23.71
N CYS A 98 0.45 4.47 22.49
CA CYS A 98 0.02 3.76 21.29
C CYS A 98 1.23 3.35 20.45
N ARG A 99 1.22 2.11 20.00
CA ARG A 99 2.16 1.52 19.06
C ARG A 99 1.40 1.06 17.82
N ILE A 100 1.92 1.40 16.65
CA ILE A 100 1.31 1.03 15.36
C ILE A 100 2.26 0.13 14.59
N ARG A 101 1.79 -1.04 14.17
CA ARG A 101 2.49 -1.93 13.26
C ARG A 101 1.88 -1.80 11.88
N ILE A 102 2.70 -1.56 10.87
CA ILE A 102 2.28 -1.35 9.48
C ILE A 102 2.24 -2.72 8.79
N LEU A 103 1.03 -3.19 8.43
CA LEU A 103 0.82 -4.51 7.85
C LEU A 103 0.65 -4.50 6.33
N SER A 104 0.24 -3.35 5.77
CA SER A 104 0.13 -3.16 4.33
C SER A 104 1.50 -2.97 3.68
N PRO A 105 1.66 -3.39 2.42
CA PRO A 105 2.88 -3.14 1.67
C PRO A 105 3.04 -1.64 1.34
N PRO A 106 4.29 -1.13 1.16
CA PRO A 106 4.55 0.29 0.97
C PRO A 106 3.86 0.93 -0.25
N GLU A 107 3.57 0.16 -1.29
CA GLU A 107 2.90 0.61 -2.52
C GLU A 107 1.41 0.92 -2.34
N GLU A 108 0.82 0.48 -1.22
CA GLU A 108 -0.56 0.79 -0.83
C GLU A 108 -0.68 2.06 0.01
N ALA A 109 0.44 2.67 0.39
CA ALA A 109 0.46 3.89 1.17
C ALA A 109 -0.34 5.02 0.50
N GLY A 110 -1.26 5.63 1.26
CA GLY A 110 -2.17 6.67 0.76
C GLY A 110 -3.30 6.15 -0.14
N LYS A 111 -3.59 4.84 -0.12
CA LYS A 111 -4.70 4.23 -0.85
C LYS A 111 -5.51 3.30 0.06
N HIS A 112 -4.87 2.23 0.49
CA HIS A 112 -5.45 1.20 1.34
C HIS A 112 -4.40 0.72 2.32
N GLU A 113 -4.47 1.18 3.56
CA GLU A 113 -3.45 0.91 4.56
C GLU A 113 -4.03 0.04 5.67
N VAL A 114 -3.27 -0.96 6.10
CA VAL A 114 -3.66 -1.89 7.15
C VAL A 114 -2.68 -1.79 8.31
N TYR A 115 -3.22 -1.56 9.49
CA TYR A 115 -2.46 -1.37 10.72
C TYR A 115 -2.92 -2.31 11.83
N GLU A 116 -2.00 -2.70 12.69
CA GLU A 116 -2.30 -3.25 13.99
C GLU A 116 -1.99 -2.20 15.06
N LEU A 117 -2.99 -1.86 15.85
CA LEU A 117 -2.90 -0.93 16.97
C LEU A 117 -2.72 -1.72 18.26
N LEU A 118 -1.73 -1.33 19.04
CA LEU A 118 -1.48 -1.81 20.38
C LEU A 118 -1.49 -0.58 21.29
N ILE A 119 -2.54 -0.43 22.10
CA ILE A 119 -2.76 0.74 22.93
C ILE A 119 -2.71 0.31 24.40
N ASP A 120 -1.85 0.93 25.18
CA ASP A 120 -1.71 0.67 26.61
C ASP A 120 -2.97 1.11 27.36
N ALA A 121 -3.16 0.64 28.60
CA ALA A 121 -4.23 1.12 29.46
C ALA A 121 -4.18 2.66 29.57
N HIS A 122 -5.32 3.31 29.38
CA HIS A 122 -5.49 4.78 29.29
C HIS A 122 -4.72 5.46 28.17
N GLY A 123 -4.14 4.69 27.24
CA GLY A 123 -3.52 5.22 26.04
C GLY A 123 -4.54 5.65 24.99
N TYR A 124 -4.09 6.47 24.03
CA TYR A 124 -4.95 6.94 22.95
C TYR A 124 -4.15 7.27 21.69
N LEU A 125 -4.86 7.26 20.57
CA LEU A 125 -4.38 7.71 19.27
C LEU A 125 -5.30 8.83 18.78
N ASP A 126 -4.79 10.07 18.79
CA ASP A 126 -5.44 11.22 18.16
C ASP A 126 -4.96 11.35 16.72
N SER A 127 -5.90 11.50 15.79
CA SER A 127 -5.63 11.64 14.38
C SER A 127 -6.23 12.94 13.82
N ALA A 128 -5.41 13.68 13.09
CA ALA A 128 -5.89 14.81 12.29
C ALA A 128 -6.72 14.27 11.10
N PRO A 129 -7.63 15.11 10.53
CA PRO A 129 -8.40 14.72 9.35
C PRO A 129 -7.52 14.25 8.20
N HIS A 130 -7.86 13.09 7.64
CA HIS A 130 -7.30 12.60 6.40
C HIS A 130 -7.85 13.36 5.17
N ARG A 131 -7.59 12.88 3.98
CA ARG A 131 -8.15 13.46 2.75
C ARG A 131 -9.67 13.38 2.77
N ARG A 132 -10.30 14.32 2.04
CA ARG A 132 -11.77 14.37 1.94
C ARG A 132 -12.32 13.06 1.40
N GLY A 133 -13.29 12.48 2.13
CA GLY A 133 -13.92 11.22 1.78
C GLY A 133 -13.21 9.99 2.33
N ALA A 134 -12.06 10.15 2.99
CA ALA A 134 -11.38 9.05 3.66
C ALA A 134 -12.27 8.43 4.74
N CYS A 135 -12.21 7.12 4.87
CA CYS A 135 -12.89 6.38 5.92
C CYS A 135 -11.97 5.32 6.53
N GLU A 136 -12.27 4.99 7.77
CA GLU A 136 -11.57 3.96 8.51
C GLU A 136 -12.51 2.84 8.96
N HIS A 137 -11.97 1.62 9.00
CA HIS A 137 -12.61 0.44 9.57
C HIS A 137 -11.75 -0.06 10.72
N LEU A 138 -12.30 -0.04 11.92
CA LEU A 138 -11.63 -0.47 13.14
C LEU A 138 -12.29 -1.75 13.67
N THR A 139 -11.50 -2.80 13.90
CA THR A 139 -11.96 -4.04 14.51
C THR A 139 -11.19 -4.31 15.79
N VAL A 140 -11.87 -4.39 16.91
CA VAL A 140 -11.27 -4.69 18.22
C VAL A 140 -11.01 -6.19 18.31
N ILE A 141 -9.75 -6.57 18.56
CA ILE A 141 -9.34 -7.97 18.71
C ILE A 141 -9.32 -8.38 20.19
N ASP A 142 -8.85 -7.46 21.05
CA ASP A 142 -8.77 -7.70 22.48
C ASP A 142 -8.91 -6.38 23.24
N GLY A 143 -9.56 -6.41 24.41
CA GLY A 143 -9.86 -5.23 25.22
C GLY A 143 -11.14 -4.51 24.80
N ALA A 144 -11.25 -3.23 25.20
CA ALA A 144 -12.35 -2.34 24.84
C ALA A 144 -11.84 -0.90 24.72
N LEU A 145 -12.43 -0.12 23.83
CA LEU A 145 -12.03 1.23 23.51
C LEU A 145 -13.23 2.15 23.26
N ASP A 146 -13.00 3.44 23.38
CA ASP A 146 -13.91 4.49 22.93
C ASP A 146 -13.37 5.07 21.62
N LEU A 147 -14.23 5.09 20.60
CA LEU A 147 -13.96 5.65 19.28
C LEU A 147 -14.75 6.94 19.14
N THR A 148 -14.06 8.04 18.83
CA THR A 148 -14.69 9.34 18.52
C THR A 148 -14.33 9.73 17.08
N SER A 149 -15.32 10.16 16.30
CA SER A 149 -15.15 10.73 14.96
C SER A 149 -16.04 11.96 14.83
N GLY A 150 -15.45 13.14 14.73
CA GLY A 150 -16.16 14.41 14.85
C GLY A 150 -16.88 14.52 16.19
N GLU A 151 -18.21 14.62 16.17
CA GLU A 151 -19.06 14.70 17.38
C GLU A 151 -19.60 13.34 17.83
N ALA A 152 -19.44 12.29 17.04
CA ALA A 152 -19.95 10.96 17.33
C ALA A 152 -18.95 10.16 18.17
N THR A 153 -19.45 9.48 19.21
CA THR A 153 -18.64 8.57 20.03
C THR A 153 -19.33 7.21 20.14
N SER A 154 -18.55 6.14 20.10
CA SER A 154 -19.03 4.77 20.29
C SER A 154 -18.06 3.98 21.15
N HIS A 155 -18.61 3.15 22.04
CA HIS A 155 -17.85 2.19 22.82
C HIS A 155 -17.81 0.85 22.09
N LEU A 156 -16.61 0.26 21.91
CA LEU A 156 -16.39 -0.99 21.20
C LEU A 156 -15.65 -1.98 22.09
N GLY A 157 -16.19 -3.19 22.18
CA GLY A 157 -15.57 -4.33 22.85
C GLY A 157 -14.92 -5.31 21.86
N ALA A 158 -14.25 -6.34 22.38
CA ALA A 158 -13.62 -7.37 21.57
C ALA A 158 -14.62 -8.05 20.63
N GLY A 159 -14.29 -8.14 19.33
CA GLY A 159 -15.14 -8.64 18.25
C GLY A 159 -15.96 -7.57 17.55
N ASP A 160 -16.09 -6.36 18.10
CA ASP A 160 -16.84 -5.29 17.48
C ASP A 160 -16.05 -4.66 16.34
N THR A 161 -16.79 -4.19 15.32
CA THR A 161 -16.24 -3.48 14.17
C THR A 161 -17.02 -2.20 13.94
N ALA A 162 -16.30 -1.08 13.74
CA ALA A 162 -16.88 0.20 13.37
C ALA A 162 -16.30 0.69 12.04
N ARG A 163 -17.15 1.37 11.25
CA ARG A 163 -16.75 2.15 10.09
C ARG A 163 -17.09 3.61 10.35
N TYR A 164 -16.15 4.52 10.15
CA TYR A 164 -16.33 5.94 10.45
C TYR A 164 -15.62 6.85 9.46
N ALA A 165 -16.04 8.10 9.42
CA ALA A 165 -15.40 9.13 8.63
C ALA A 165 -14.03 9.47 9.25
N ALA A 166 -12.98 9.45 8.44
CA ALA A 166 -11.63 9.82 8.84
C ALA A 166 -11.19 11.17 8.25
N ASP A 167 -12.03 11.82 7.46
CA ASP A 167 -11.82 13.18 6.96
C ASP A 167 -12.24 14.27 7.96
N VAL A 168 -12.53 13.88 9.19
CA VAL A 168 -12.71 14.72 10.38
C VAL A 168 -11.74 14.29 11.48
N SER A 169 -11.53 15.13 12.50
CA SER A 169 -10.71 14.74 13.65
C SER A 169 -11.32 13.53 14.34
N HIS A 170 -10.50 12.55 14.67
CA HIS A 170 -10.94 11.31 15.29
C HIS A 170 -9.93 10.80 16.31
N CYS A 171 -10.42 10.06 17.30
CA CYS A 171 -9.62 9.54 18.40
C CYS A 171 -10.05 8.11 18.73
N ILE A 172 -9.07 7.25 19.00
CA ILE A 172 -9.24 5.90 19.51
C ILE A 172 -8.58 5.86 20.90
N ALA A 173 -9.37 5.61 21.96
CA ALA A 173 -8.90 5.67 23.34
C ALA A 173 -9.17 4.36 24.08
N ALA A 174 -8.13 3.77 24.68
CA ALA A 174 -8.25 2.60 25.54
C ALA A 174 -8.76 3.02 26.95
N GLY A 175 -9.59 2.18 27.55
CA GLY A 175 -10.02 2.31 28.92
C GLY A 175 -8.95 1.87 29.94
N ALA A 176 -9.38 1.22 31.01
CA ALA A 176 -8.49 0.73 32.08
C ALA A 176 -7.64 -0.49 31.69
N SER A 177 -7.87 -1.08 30.54
CA SER A 177 -7.12 -2.25 30.05
C SER A 177 -6.48 -1.94 28.69
N PRO A 178 -5.34 -2.59 28.38
CA PRO A 178 -4.74 -2.49 27.05
C PRO A 178 -5.71 -2.96 25.95
N VAL A 179 -5.52 -2.44 24.75
CA VAL A 179 -6.33 -2.77 23.58
C VAL A 179 -5.43 -3.24 22.42
N ARG A 180 -5.91 -4.24 21.72
CA ARG A 180 -5.39 -4.66 20.41
C ARG A 180 -6.49 -4.55 19.38
N ALA A 181 -6.24 -3.85 18.29
CA ALA A 181 -7.20 -3.65 17.22
C ALA A 181 -6.53 -3.70 15.83
N PHE A 182 -7.30 -4.03 14.81
CA PHE A 182 -6.90 -3.79 13.43
C PHE A 182 -7.62 -2.56 12.90
N LEU A 183 -6.86 -1.72 12.19
CA LEU A 183 -7.34 -0.52 11.54
C LEU A 183 -7.05 -0.60 10.05
N VAL A 184 -8.06 -0.38 9.23
CA VAL A 184 -7.95 -0.26 7.78
C VAL A 184 -8.31 1.16 7.39
N VAL A 185 -7.37 1.88 6.78
CA VAL A 185 -7.55 3.25 6.26
C VAL A 185 -7.77 3.17 4.76
N GLN A 186 -8.84 3.80 4.28
CA GLN A 186 -9.18 3.90 2.87
C GLN A 186 -9.25 5.37 2.48
N ASP A 187 -8.29 5.83 1.69
CA ASP A 187 -8.34 7.13 1.03
C ASP A 187 -9.28 7.08 -0.18
N ALA A 188 -10.06 8.15 -0.39
CA ALA A 188 -11.01 8.27 -1.49
C ALA A 188 -10.34 8.62 -2.82
#